data_b5a28d094cde541150bd957a6d69d8d7
#
_entry.id   b5a28d094cde541150bd957a6d69d8d7
#
_cell.length_a   1.000
_cell.length_b   1.000
_cell.length_c   1.000
_cell.angle_alpha   90.00
_cell.angle_beta   90.00
_cell.angle_gamma   90.00
#
_symmetry.space_group_name_H-M   'P 1'
#
loop_
_entity.id
_entity.type
_entity.pdbx_description
1 polymer ?
#
loop_
_entity_poly.entity_id
_entity_poly.type
_entity_poly.pdbx_seq_one_letter_code
_entity_poly.pdbx_strand_id
1 'polypeptide(L)'
;MKALIEKLFYGISLLLGLMLVVMIALVFLNVILRFFFNSGLVWSEEVSRYVFVYVIYLGAIVAMKENSHLGVDTLIKNVPEKVKLVLFVLGRLIIITVMAILVKGTYAMVIQSMTAKAAATGLPLSFVYGIGLLTGSAIILIGFLHIVDVIRNPKDIHRVVLMSESDSD
;
A
#
# COMPACT_ATOMS: atom_id res chain seq x y z
N MET A 1 6.96 -18.81 12.19
CA MET A 1 6.43 -18.14 11.01
C MET A 1 5.93 -16.73 11.31
N LYS A 2 5.12 -16.49 12.36
CA LYS A 2 4.62 -15.15 12.72
C LYS A 2 5.76 -14.13 12.92
N ALA A 3 6.77 -14.43 13.72
CA ALA A 3 7.91 -13.55 13.97
C ALA A 3 8.72 -13.17 12.70
N LEU A 4 8.77 -14.04 11.69
CA LEU A 4 9.44 -13.74 10.43
C LEU A 4 8.63 -12.73 9.61
N ILE A 5 7.31 -12.91 9.58
CA ILE A 5 6.38 -12.00 8.90
C ILE A 5 6.43 -10.62 9.54
N GLU A 6 6.40 -10.54 10.88
CA GLU A 6 6.50 -9.27 11.62
C GLU A 6 7.82 -8.53 11.32
N LYS A 7 8.96 -9.25 11.34
CA LYS A 7 10.25 -8.67 10.97
C LYS A 7 10.29 -8.17 9.53
N LEU A 8 9.66 -8.90 8.59
CA LEU A 8 9.57 -8.50 7.20
C LEU A 8 8.78 -7.18 7.06
N PHE A 9 7.61 -7.10 7.69
CA PHE A 9 6.78 -5.89 7.63
C PHE A 9 7.43 -4.70 8.34
N TYR A 10 8.11 -4.93 9.46
CA TYR A 10 8.92 -3.90 10.13
C TYR A 10 10.02 -3.37 9.21
N GLY A 11 10.72 -4.27 8.49
CA GLY A 11 11.71 -3.89 7.49
C GLY A 11 11.12 -3.07 6.34
N ILE A 12 9.92 -3.43 5.86
CA ILE A 12 9.20 -2.67 4.84
C ILE A 12 8.82 -1.28 5.37
N SER A 13 8.32 -1.17 6.58
CA SER A 13 7.96 0.13 7.19
C SER A 13 9.17 1.04 7.36
N LEU A 14 10.31 0.49 7.78
CA LEU A 14 11.58 1.23 7.86
C LEU A 14 12.04 1.70 6.47
N LEU A 15 11.94 0.83 5.47
CA LEU A 15 12.26 1.17 4.08
C LEU A 15 11.37 2.30 3.56
N LEU A 16 10.07 2.26 3.85
CA LEU A 16 9.12 3.31 3.47
C LEU A 16 9.49 4.66 4.11
N GLY A 17 9.84 4.66 5.39
CA GLY A 17 10.34 5.85 6.07
C GLY A 17 11.61 6.42 5.42
N LEU A 18 12.57 5.56 5.09
CA LEU A 18 13.79 5.94 4.40
C LEU A 18 13.50 6.51 2.99
N MET A 19 12.65 5.85 2.22
CA MET A 19 12.23 6.32 0.91
C MET A 19 11.57 7.70 0.98
N LEU A 20 10.73 7.95 1.99
CA LEU A 20 10.09 9.23 2.22
C LEU A 20 11.14 10.33 2.49
N VAL A 21 12.11 10.06 3.37
CA VAL A 21 13.21 11.00 3.67
C VAL A 21 14.01 11.32 2.41
N VAL A 22 14.38 10.30 1.63
CA VAL A 22 15.11 10.49 0.36
C VAL A 22 14.30 11.32 -0.62
N MET A 23 13.01 11.05 -0.76
CA MET A 23 12.12 11.81 -1.63
C MET A 23 12.07 13.29 -1.22
N ILE A 24 11.89 13.58 0.07
CA ILE A 24 11.86 14.95 0.60
C ILE A 24 13.20 15.65 0.33
N ALA A 25 14.32 14.96 0.58
CA ALA A 25 15.66 15.51 0.35
C ALA A 25 15.88 15.84 -1.14
N LEU A 26 15.47 14.97 -2.06
CA LEU A 26 15.59 15.20 -3.50
C LEU A 26 14.75 16.41 -3.96
N VAL A 27 13.50 16.50 -3.51
CA VAL A 27 12.61 17.60 -3.85
C VAL A 27 13.18 18.91 -3.28
N PHE A 28 13.61 18.92 -2.02
CA PHE A 28 14.17 20.08 -1.36
C PHE A 28 15.47 20.55 -2.03
N LEU A 29 16.37 19.63 -2.34
CA LEU A 29 17.60 19.93 -3.08
C LEU A 29 17.30 20.55 -4.44
N ASN A 30 16.33 20.02 -5.18
CA ASN A 30 15.95 20.55 -6.47
C ASN A 30 15.39 21.97 -6.38
N VAL A 31 14.59 22.25 -5.34
CA VAL A 31 14.09 23.61 -5.08
C VAL A 31 15.24 24.59 -4.80
N ILE A 32 16.20 24.20 -3.96
CA ILE A 32 17.39 25.02 -3.65
C ILE A 32 18.18 25.32 -4.93
N LEU A 33 18.50 24.29 -5.70
CA LEU A 33 19.26 24.45 -6.94
C LEU A 33 18.55 25.37 -7.93
N ARG A 34 17.24 25.24 -8.04
CA ARG A 34 16.44 26.07 -8.94
C ARG A 34 16.38 27.53 -8.49
N PHE A 35 16.28 27.75 -7.17
CA PHE A 35 16.17 29.11 -6.61
C PHE A 35 17.52 29.85 -6.57
N PHE A 36 18.60 29.20 -6.13
CA PHE A 36 19.90 29.85 -5.96
C PHE A 36 20.78 29.77 -7.21
N PHE A 37 20.66 28.71 -8.00
CA PHE A 37 21.56 28.45 -9.14
C PHE A 37 20.83 28.51 -10.49
N ASN A 38 19.54 28.82 -10.49
CA ASN A 38 18.69 28.83 -11.69
C ASN A 38 18.82 27.55 -12.56
N SER A 39 19.15 26.44 -11.89
CA SER A 39 19.42 25.12 -12.50
C SER A 39 18.73 24.03 -11.70
N GLY A 40 17.66 23.42 -12.25
CA GLY A 40 16.97 22.30 -11.64
C GLY A 40 17.48 20.95 -12.12
N LEU A 41 17.36 19.94 -11.28
CA LEU A 41 17.66 18.54 -11.62
C LEU A 41 16.40 17.86 -12.14
N VAL A 42 16.19 17.80 -13.45
CA VAL A 42 15.00 17.21 -14.07
C VAL A 42 14.80 15.74 -13.67
N TRP A 43 15.88 14.98 -13.55
CA TRP A 43 15.83 13.58 -13.11
C TRP A 43 15.37 13.42 -11.65
N SER A 44 15.65 14.40 -10.77
CA SER A 44 15.25 14.30 -9.36
C SER A 44 13.73 14.44 -9.18
N GLU A 45 13.07 15.24 -10.00
CA GLU A 45 11.61 15.34 -10.00
C GLU A 45 10.98 14.02 -10.45
N GLU A 46 11.56 13.38 -11.45
CA GLU A 46 11.06 12.12 -11.96
C GLU A 46 11.27 10.97 -10.96
N VAL A 47 12.48 10.86 -10.38
CA VAL A 47 12.78 9.87 -9.33
C VAL A 47 11.90 10.07 -8.11
N SER A 48 11.72 11.32 -7.64
CA SER A 48 10.84 11.61 -6.49
C SER A 48 9.41 11.15 -6.73
N ARG A 49 8.89 11.33 -7.95
CA ARG A 49 7.56 10.85 -8.34
C ARG A 49 7.47 9.32 -8.29
N TYR A 50 8.50 8.62 -8.76
CA TYR A 50 8.53 7.16 -8.71
C TYR A 50 8.62 6.64 -7.29
N VAL A 51 9.50 7.22 -6.47
CA VAL A 51 9.61 6.89 -5.06
C VAL A 51 8.28 7.11 -4.34
N PHE A 52 7.59 8.22 -4.62
CA PHE A 52 6.26 8.50 -4.07
C PHE A 52 5.23 7.42 -4.43
N VAL A 53 5.19 7.02 -5.69
CA VAL A 53 4.30 5.94 -6.15
C VAL A 53 4.60 4.64 -5.39
N TYR A 54 5.87 4.26 -5.26
CA TYR A 54 6.28 3.07 -4.54
C TYR A 54 5.92 3.13 -3.05
N VAL A 55 6.11 4.29 -2.40
CA VAL A 55 5.73 4.51 -0.99
C VAL A 55 4.23 4.29 -0.79
N ILE A 56 3.39 4.85 -1.67
CA ILE A 56 1.93 4.69 -1.57
C ILE A 56 1.54 3.21 -1.75
N TYR A 57 2.04 2.55 -2.78
CA TYR A 57 1.66 1.18 -3.09
C TYR A 57 2.15 0.18 -2.03
N LEU A 58 3.41 0.28 -1.59
CA LEU A 58 3.94 -0.57 -0.53
C LEU A 58 3.30 -0.26 0.83
N GLY A 59 3.04 1.02 1.12
CA GLY A 59 2.33 1.45 2.31
C GLY A 59 0.90 0.88 2.39
N ALA A 60 0.21 0.77 1.25
CA ALA A 60 -1.11 0.14 1.20
C ALA A 60 -1.08 -1.35 1.58
N ILE A 61 0.00 -2.08 1.25
CA ILE A 61 0.17 -3.48 1.68
C ILE A 61 0.34 -3.55 3.20
N VAL A 62 1.15 -2.67 3.78
CA VAL A 62 1.36 -2.61 5.24
C VAL A 62 0.06 -2.27 5.95
N ALA A 63 -0.65 -1.22 5.50
CA ALA A 63 -1.93 -0.82 6.05
C ALA A 63 -2.99 -1.94 5.98
N MET A 64 -3.00 -2.71 4.88
CA MET A 64 -3.91 -3.85 4.73
C MET A 64 -3.61 -4.97 5.73
N LYS A 65 -2.32 -5.25 5.99
CA LYS A 65 -1.89 -6.26 6.99
C LYS A 65 -2.25 -5.82 8.41
N GLU A 66 -2.08 -4.54 8.73
CA GLU A 66 -2.37 -3.97 10.07
C GLU A 66 -3.86 -3.78 10.33
N ASN A 67 -4.72 -4.17 9.39
CA ASN A 67 -6.17 -3.96 9.46
C ASN A 67 -6.60 -2.49 9.70
N SER A 68 -5.72 -1.52 9.41
CA SER A 68 -5.92 -0.09 9.67
C SER A 68 -7.04 0.53 8.79
N HIS A 69 -8.21 -0.10 8.76
CA HIS A 69 -9.38 0.46 8.09
C HIS A 69 -10.24 1.25 9.08
N LEU A 70 -9.68 2.38 9.53
CA LEU A 70 -10.22 3.33 10.51
C LEU A 70 -11.71 3.74 10.33
N GLY A 71 -12.33 3.51 9.18
CA GLY A 71 -13.72 3.89 8.96
C GLY A 71 -14.74 2.82 9.33
N VAL A 72 -14.36 1.56 9.28
CA VAL A 72 -15.27 0.42 9.53
C VAL A 72 -15.30 0.07 11.01
N ASP A 73 -14.21 0.26 11.74
CA ASP A 73 -14.07 -0.12 13.15
C ASP A 73 -15.06 0.63 14.06
N THR A 74 -15.27 1.91 13.80
CA THR A 74 -16.25 2.72 14.56
C THR A 74 -17.70 2.26 14.33
N LEU A 75 -18.02 1.85 13.11
CA LEU A 75 -19.34 1.31 12.77
C LEU A 75 -19.56 -0.08 13.38
N ILE A 76 -18.51 -0.91 13.42
CA ILE A 76 -18.55 -2.28 13.91
C ILE A 76 -18.68 -2.32 15.45
N LYS A 77 -18.21 -1.32 16.19
CA LYS A 77 -18.29 -1.30 17.68
C LYS A 77 -19.71 -1.39 18.22
N ASN A 78 -20.69 -0.83 17.51
CA ASN A 78 -22.07 -0.65 18.00
C ASN A 78 -23.09 -1.63 17.43
N VAL A 79 -22.68 -2.68 16.70
CA VAL A 79 -23.61 -3.64 16.06
C VAL A 79 -23.46 -5.06 16.63
N PRO A 80 -24.51 -5.91 16.57
CA PRO A 80 -24.46 -7.30 17.01
C PRO A 80 -23.38 -8.12 16.27
N GLU A 81 -22.83 -9.16 16.93
CA GLU A 81 -21.73 -9.98 16.38
C GLU A 81 -21.99 -10.53 14.97
N LYS A 82 -23.21 -10.98 14.70
CA LYS A 82 -23.58 -11.48 13.35
C LYS A 82 -23.48 -10.41 12.26
N VAL A 83 -23.87 -9.18 12.60
CA VAL A 83 -23.80 -8.04 11.68
C VAL A 83 -22.35 -7.61 11.48
N LYS A 84 -21.52 -7.68 12.53
CA LYS A 84 -20.08 -7.43 12.44
C LYS A 84 -19.42 -8.34 11.41
N LEU A 85 -19.70 -9.63 11.49
CA LEU A 85 -19.15 -10.62 10.56
C LEU A 85 -19.53 -10.30 9.11
N VAL A 86 -20.81 -10.02 8.86
CA VAL A 86 -21.30 -9.70 7.52
C VAL A 86 -20.66 -8.45 6.98
N LEU A 87 -20.59 -7.38 7.77
CA LEU A 87 -19.98 -6.11 7.36
C LEU A 87 -18.48 -6.28 7.07
N PHE A 88 -17.77 -7.04 7.93
CA PHE A 88 -16.35 -7.33 7.72
C PHE A 88 -16.11 -8.06 6.40
N VAL A 89 -16.85 -9.16 6.17
CA VAL A 89 -16.71 -9.95 4.93
C VAL A 89 -17.10 -9.13 3.71
N LEU A 90 -18.17 -8.36 3.78
CA LEU A 90 -18.62 -7.49 2.69
C LEU A 90 -17.55 -6.44 2.35
N GLY A 91 -16.98 -5.78 3.35
CA GLY A 91 -15.91 -4.81 3.17
C GLY A 91 -14.68 -5.43 2.51
N ARG A 92 -14.28 -6.64 2.95
CA ARG A 92 -13.16 -7.36 2.34
C ARG A 92 -13.44 -7.78 0.89
N LEU A 93 -14.65 -8.21 0.58
CA LEU A 93 -15.05 -8.54 -0.80
C LEU A 93 -15.02 -7.32 -1.72
N ILE A 94 -15.47 -6.16 -1.23
CA ILE A 94 -15.39 -4.90 -1.99
C ILE A 94 -13.92 -4.56 -2.29
N ILE A 95 -13.04 -4.63 -1.28
CA ILE A 95 -11.60 -4.36 -1.47
C ILE A 95 -10.99 -5.32 -2.50
N ILE A 96 -11.26 -6.62 -2.38
CA ILE A 96 -10.76 -7.63 -3.33
C ILE A 96 -11.23 -7.33 -4.75
N THR A 97 -12.50 -6.97 -4.92
CA THR A 97 -13.07 -6.62 -6.23
C THR A 97 -12.39 -5.40 -6.84
N VAL A 98 -12.22 -4.32 -6.05
CA VAL A 98 -11.55 -3.10 -6.50
C VAL A 98 -10.08 -3.39 -6.86
N MET A 99 -9.38 -4.19 -6.05
CA MET A 99 -7.99 -4.58 -6.33
C MET A 99 -7.88 -5.48 -7.56
N ALA A 100 -8.83 -6.35 -7.83
CA ALA A 100 -8.86 -7.15 -9.05
C ALA A 100 -9.01 -6.28 -10.31
N ILE A 101 -9.85 -5.25 -10.25
CA ILE A 101 -9.99 -4.27 -11.32
C ILE A 101 -8.68 -3.49 -11.50
N LEU A 102 -8.04 -3.06 -10.40
CA LEU A 102 -6.76 -2.37 -10.42
C LEU A 102 -5.67 -3.24 -11.07
N VAL A 103 -5.56 -4.51 -10.67
CA VAL A 103 -4.58 -5.46 -11.24
C VAL A 103 -4.79 -5.60 -12.75
N LYS A 104 -6.04 -5.76 -13.20
CA LYS A 104 -6.37 -5.85 -14.64
C LYS A 104 -5.96 -4.59 -15.40
N GLY A 105 -6.29 -3.41 -14.85
CA GLY A 105 -5.93 -2.13 -15.46
C GLY A 105 -4.42 -1.90 -15.50
N THR A 106 -3.73 -2.19 -14.39
CA THR A 106 -2.27 -2.05 -14.28
C THR A 106 -1.55 -3.02 -15.21
N TYR A 107 -2.04 -4.25 -15.38
CA TYR A 107 -1.48 -5.22 -16.32
C TYR A 107 -1.50 -4.68 -17.75
N ALA A 108 -2.62 -4.12 -18.18
CA ALA A 108 -2.73 -3.49 -19.50
C ALA A 108 -1.74 -2.31 -19.64
N MET A 109 -1.61 -1.46 -18.62
CA MET A 109 -0.65 -0.35 -18.62
C MET A 109 0.80 -0.82 -18.67
N VAL A 110 1.17 -1.87 -17.95
CA VAL A 110 2.52 -2.45 -17.99
C VAL A 110 2.87 -2.91 -19.39
N ILE A 111 1.98 -3.67 -20.04
CA ILE A 111 2.21 -4.14 -21.43
C ILE A 111 2.36 -2.97 -22.40
N GLN A 112 1.46 -2.00 -22.33
CA GLN A 112 1.49 -0.83 -23.23
C GLN A 112 2.75 0.01 -23.03
N SER A 113 3.31 0.01 -21.81
CA SER A 113 4.45 0.87 -21.43
C SER A 113 5.80 0.15 -21.50
N MET A 114 5.88 -1.08 -22.02
CA MET A 114 7.14 -1.85 -22.06
C MET A 114 8.23 -1.16 -22.89
N THR A 115 7.85 -0.47 -23.95
CA THR A 115 8.77 0.25 -24.85
C THR A 115 8.94 1.72 -24.47
N ALA A 116 8.03 2.25 -23.63
CA ALA A 116 8.05 3.64 -23.21
C ALA A 116 9.08 3.85 -22.09
N LYS A 117 9.92 4.87 -22.29
CA LYS A 117 10.96 5.26 -21.33
C LYS A 117 10.65 6.62 -20.73
N ALA A 118 11.05 6.78 -19.48
CA ALA A 118 11.00 8.03 -18.76
C ALA A 118 11.93 9.07 -19.42
N ALA A 119 11.48 10.32 -19.51
CA ALA A 119 12.14 11.34 -20.31
C ALA A 119 13.51 11.78 -19.75
N ALA A 120 13.65 11.84 -18.42
CA ALA A 120 14.87 12.30 -17.77
C ALA A 120 15.77 11.15 -17.30
N THR A 121 15.21 10.07 -16.78
CA THR A 121 15.96 8.93 -16.23
C THR A 121 16.19 7.80 -17.23
N GLY A 122 15.40 7.74 -18.30
CA GLY A 122 15.42 6.63 -19.26
C GLY A 122 14.88 5.31 -18.73
N LEU A 123 14.34 5.27 -17.51
CA LEU A 123 13.77 4.07 -16.91
C LEU A 123 12.51 3.61 -17.65
N PRO A 124 12.31 2.30 -17.84
CA PRO A 124 11.07 1.79 -18.43
C PRO A 124 9.86 2.15 -17.55
N LEU A 125 8.83 2.76 -18.12
CA LEU A 125 7.61 3.12 -17.38
C LEU A 125 6.85 1.89 -16.88
N SER A 126 7.01 0.74 -17.55
CA SER A 126 6.48 -0.55 -17.09
C SER A 126 6.96 -0.93 -15.69
N PHE A 127 8.18 -0.52 -15.29
CA PHE A 127 8.70 -0.75 -13.95
C PHE A 127 7.92 0.06 -12.90
N VAL A 128 7.57 1.30 -13.23
CA VAL A 128 6.78 2.18 -12.34
C VAL A 128 5.36 1.65 -12.17
N TYR A 129 4.73 1.20 -13.24
CA TYR A 129 3.38 0.64 -13.17
C TYR A 129 3.36 -0.77 -12.56
N GLY A 130 4.44 -1.54 -12.68
CA GLY A 130 4.56 -2.91 -12.18
C GLY A 130 4.32 -3.06 -10.69
N ILE A 131 4.62 -2.02 -9.88
CA ILE A 131 4.34 -2.02 -8.44
C ILE A 131 2.86 -2.21 -8.13
N GLY A 132 1.96 -1.72 -8.98
CA GLY A 132 0.52 -1.88 -8.83
C GLY A 132 0.06 -3.34 -8.96
N LEU A 133 0.72 -4.13 -9.82
CA LEU A 133 0.46 -5.58 -9.93
C LEU A 133 0.85 -6.30 -8.63
N LEU A 134 2.03 -5.99 -8.11
CA LEU A 134 2.51 -6.57 -6.86
C LEU A 134 1.58 -6.21 -5.70
N THR A 135 1.24 -4.93 -5.57
CA THR A 135 0.39 -4.43 -4.49
C THR A 135 -1.02 -5.00 -4.57
N GLY A 136 -1.66 -4.94 -5.74
CA GLY A 136 -3.00 -5.46 -5.92
C GLY A 136 -3.09 -6.95 -5.63
N SER A 137 -2.11 -7.74 -6.11
CA SER A 137 -2.03 -9.19 -5.83
C SER A 137 -1.81 -9.48 -4.35
N ALA A 138 -0.92 -8.72 -3.68
CA ALA A 138 -0.66 -8.88 -2.25
C ALA A 138 -1.91 -8.55 -1.41
N ILE A 139 -2.61 -7.46 -1.72
CA ILE A 139 -3.83 -7.06 -1.00
C ILE A 139 -4.95 -8.08 -1.20
N ILE A 140 -5.13 -8.62 -2.41
CA ILE A 140 -6.10 -9.69 -2.68
C ILE A 140 -5.79 -10.90 -1.82
N LEU A 141 -4.53 -11.33 -1.78
CA LEU A 141 -4.10 -12.48 -0.98
C LEU A 141 -4.33 -12.25 0.51
N ILE A 142 -3.91 -11.11 1.05
CA ILE A 142 -4.10 -10.76 2.46
C ILE A 142 -5.60 -10.70 2.78
N GLY A 143 -6.41 -10.05 1.95
CA GLY A 143 -7.86 -9.95 2.13
C GLY A 143 -8.54 -11.32 2.15
N PHE A 144 -8.13 -12.22 1.27
CA PHE A 144 -8.63 -13.59 1.23
C PHE A 144 -8.25 -14.37 2.50
N LEU A 145 -6.99 -14.26 2.96
CA LEU A 145 -6.54 -14.91 4.20
C LEU A 145 -7.32 -14.40 5.42
N HIS A 146 -7.60 -13.09 5.50
CA HIS A 146 -8.42 -12.53 6.57
C HIS A 146 -9.85 -13.06 6.56
N ILE A 147 -10.48 -13.23 5.39
CA ILE A 147 -11.82 -13.82 5.28
C ILE A 147 -11.79 -15.27 5.78
N VAL A 148 -10.81 -16.06 5.36
CA VAL A 148 -10.68 -17.48 5.77
C VAL A 148 -10.46 -17.59 7.28
N ASP A 149 -9.64 -16.73 7.86
CA ASP A 149 -9.34 -16.74 9.30
C ASP A 149 -10.59 -16.42 10.14
N VAL A 150 -11.34 -15.39 9.76
CA VAL A 150 -12.57 -14.99 10.44
C VAL A 150 -13.69 -16.06 10.30
N ILE A 151 -13.79 -16.74 9.15
CA ILE A 151 -14.78 -17.81 8.97
C ILE A 151 -14.42 -19.03 9.81
N ARG A 152 -13.13 -19.34 9.95
CA ARG A 152 -12.67 -20.48 10.77
C ARG A 152 -12.80 -20.23 12.27
N ASN A 153 -12.59 -19.00 12.70
CA ASN A 153 -12.62 -18.61 14.11
C ASN A 153 -13.54 -17.40 14.36
N PRO A 154 -14.87 -17.55 14.31
CA PRO A 154 -15.80 -16.43 14.48
C PRO A 154 -15.66 -15.70 15.82
N LYS A 155 -15.16 -16.39 16.86
CA LYS A 155 -14.93 -15.81 18.20
C LYS A 155 -13.73 -14.87 18.27
N ASP A 156 -12.79 -14.97 17.33
CA ASP A 156 -11.61 -14.10 17.24
C ASP A 156 -11.88 -12.79 16.50
N ILE A 157 -13.14 -12.57 16.05
CA ILE A 157 -13.51 -11.33 15.37
C ILE A 157 -13.21 -10.10 16.25
N HIS A 158 -13.35 -10.22 17.56
CA HIS A 158 -12.94 -9.19 18.52
C HIS A 158 -11.43 -8.93 18.50
N ARG A 159 -10.59 -9.94 18.34
CA ARG A 159 -9.14 -9.77 18.20
C ARG A 159 -8.74 -9.11 16.90
N VAL A 160 -9.38 -9.50 15.81
CA VAL A 160 -9.09 -8.95 14.48
C VAL A 160 -9.52 -7.49 14.37
N VAL A 161 -10.61 -7.12 15.08
CA VAL A 161 -11.12 -5.74 15.11
C VAL A 161 -10.41 -4.88 16.18
N LEU A 162 -9.94 -5.46 17.31
CA LEU A 162 -9.34 -4.71 18.41
C LEU A 162 -7.80 -4.65 18.36
N MET A 163 -7.11 -5.36 17.45
CA MET A 163 -5.66 -5.22 17.27
C MET A 163 -5.24 -3.80 16.85
N SER A 164 -6.18 -2.96 16.43
CA SER A 164 -5.93 -1.54 16.12
C SER A 164 -5.79 -0.65 17.39
N GLU A 165 -6.14 -1.15 18.58
CA GLU A 165 -6.10 -0.33 19.82
C GLU A 165 -4.84 -0.57 20.68
N SER A 166 -4.13 -1.69 20.50
CA SER A 166 -2.99 -2.01 21.36
C SER A 166 -1.65 -1.39 20.95
N ASP A 167 -1.58 -0.77 19.77
CA ASP A 167 -0.35 -0.12 19.26
C ASP A 167 -0.40 1.42 19.34
N SER A 168 -1.39 1.99 20.05
CA SER A 168 -1.56 3.45 20.19
C SER A 168 -1.28 4.00 21.60
N ASP A 169 -0.77 3.15 22.54
CA ASP A 169 -0.33 3.58 23.88
C ASP A 169 1.19 3.52 24.03
#